data_6858f9193439ac0229742e35d290f8fc
#
_entry.id   6858f9193439ac0229742e35d290f8fc
#
_cell.length_a   1.000
_cell.length_b   1.000
_cell.length_c   1.000
_cell.angle_alpha   90.00
_cell.angle_beta   90.00
_cell.angle_gamma   90.00
#
_symmetry.space_group_name_H-M   'P 1'
#
loop_
_entity.id
_entity.type
_entity.pdbx_description
1 polymer ?
#
loop_
_entity_poly.entity_id
_entity_poly.type
_entity_poly.pdbx_seq_one_letter_code
_entity_poly.pdbx_strand_id
1 'polypeptide(L)'
;MNELAQWLNLQTEKHIVLGYGSLLSKNSRERYSNIYTQGIPVTVSGFERAWVTRSLHEKQTYVGAISNAHSQLNAQLIPTQINPALQEREKDYQFVAVNPQDLNFHLHQGDATPSLEERLSAFTFWICETLDCEPASEEYPVHQTYIDTCMAGCLEHGGKEEAERFVAQTSLWDHPRVNDRANPKYPRAALIKSDISNNIDKLLANS
;
A
#
# COMPACT_ATOMS: atom_id res chain seq x y z
N MET A 1 -23.83 4.99 13.79
CA MET A 1 -23.17 3.97 12.93
C MET A 1 -21.80 4.55 12.62
N ASN A 2 -20.71 3.83 12.89
CA ASN A 2 -19.38 4.39 12.64
C ASN A 2 -19.09 4.50 11.13
N GLU A 3 -18.10 5.30 10.78
CA GLU A 3 -17.73 5.61 9.40
C GLU A 3 -17.35 4.33 8.61
N LEU A 4 -16.60 3.41 9.21
CA LEU A 4 -16.24 2.13 8.60
C LEU A 4 -17.48 1.28 8.27
N ALA A 5 -18.44 1.16 9.19
CA ALA A 5 -19.66 0.38 8.95
C ALA A 5 -20.53 1.00 7.84
N GLN A 6 -20.56 2.33 7.74
CA GLN A 6 -21.24 3.01 6.63
C GLN A 6 -20.50 2.73 5.32
N TRP A 7 -19.18 2.86 5.31
CA TRP A 7 -18.34 2.60 4.14
C TRP A 7 -18.50 1.15 3.64
N LEU A 8 -18.44 0.14 4.54
CA LEU A 8 -18.65 -1.27 4.19
C LEU A 8 -20.02 -1.52 3.54
N ASN A 9 -21.08 -0.86 4.03
CA ASN A 9 -22.42 -1.02 3.45
C ASN A 9 -22.55 -0.48 2.01
N LEU A 10 -21.69 0.45 1.64
CA LEU A 10 -21.68 1.03 0.28
C LEU A 10 -20.91 0.18 -0.72
N GLN A 11 -20.15 -0.84 -0.25
CA GLN A 11 -19.34 -1.65 -1.14
C GLN A 11 -20.17 -2.71 -1.86
N THR A 12 -20.03 -2.75 -3.17
CA THR A 12 -20.63 -3.80 -4.02
C THR A 12 -19.66 -4.98 -4.21
N GLU A 13 -18.36 -4.70 -4.15
CA GLU A 13 -17.32 -5.71 -4.27
C GLU A 13 -17.12 -6.46 -2.95
N LYS A 14 -16.92 -7.77 -3.05
CA LYS A 14 -16.68 -8.64 -1.88
C LYS A 14 -15.20 -8.91 -1.61
N HIS A 15 -14.33 -8.54 -2.55
CA HIS A 15 -12.89 -8.61 -2.40
C HIS A 15 -12.34 -7.23 -2.05
N ILE A 16 -11.53 -7.17 -1.02
CA ILE A 16 -10.82 -5.96 -0.58
C ILE A 16 -9.33 -6.25 -0.65
N VAL A 17 -8.60 -5.50 -1.46
CA VAL A 17 -7.14 -5.57 -1.52
C VAL A 17 -6.56 -4.57 -0.53
N LEU A 18 -5.59 -5.01 0.26
CA LEU A 18 -4.83 -4.21 1.21
C LEU A 18 -3.66 -3.58 0.45
N GLY A 19 -3.87 -2.37 -0.05
CA GLY A 19 -2.84 -1.62 -0.80
C GLY A 19 -1.83 -0.98 0.14
N TYR A 20 -0.60 -1.47 0.16
CA TYR A 20 0.49 -1.01 1.05
C TYR A 20 1.69 -0.42 0.31
N GLY A 21 1.69 -0.44 -1.02
CA GLY A 21 2.69 0.13 -1.92
C GLY A 21 2.07 1.18 -2.83
N SER A 22 2.35 1.12 -4.13
CA SER A 22 1.80 2.09 -5.09
C SER A 22 0.28 2.07 -5.24
N LEU A 23 -0.40 1.02 -4.78
CA LEU A 23 -1.85 1.00 -4.65
C LEU A 23 -2.38 1.98 -3.59
N LEU A 24 -1.54 2.52 -2.72
CA LEU A 24 -1.91 3.63 -1.82
C LEU A 24 -2.38 4.85 -2.62
N SER A 25 -1.74 5.18 -3.75
CA SER A 25 -2.12 6.32 -4.56
C SER A 25 -3.39 6.07 -5.39
N LYS A 26 -4.42 6.88 -5.14
CA LYS A 26 -5.66 6.88 -5.94
C LYS A 26 -5.39 7.17 -7.41
N ASN A 27 -4.54 8.16 -7.70
CA ASN A 27 -4.16 8.52 -9.08
C ASN A 27 -3.52 7.32 -9.81
N SER A 28 -2.61 6.60 -9.16
CA SER A 28 -1.99 5.40 -9.75
C SER A 28 -3.01 4.27 -9.95
N ARG A 29 -3.92 4.03 -8.99
CA ARG A 29 -4.97 3.00 -9.12
C ARG A 29 -5.92 3.28 -10.28
N GLU A 30 -6.41 4.51 -10.39
CA GLU A 30 -7.35 4.91 -11.43
C GLU A 30 -6.73 4.79 -12.83
N ARG A 31 -5.49 5.26 -12.99
CA ARG A 31 -4.83 5.30 -14.29
C ARG A 31 -4.36 3.94 -14.81
N TYR A 32 -3.93 3.06 -13.90
CA TYR A 32 -3.20 1.85 -14.30
C TYR A 32 -3.84 0.54 -13.85
N SER A 33 -4.92 0.58 -13.07
CA SER A 33 -5.60 -0.62 -12.59
C SER A 33 -7.12 -0.57 -12.73
N ASN A 34 -7.68 0.54 -13.24
CA ASN A 34 -9.12 0.75 -13.36
C ASN A 34 -9.86 0.61 -12.02
N ILE A 35 -9.22 1.04 -10.91
CA ILE A 35 -9.78 1.01 -9.56
C ILE A 35 -10.12 2.43 -9.15
N TYR A 36 -11.42 2.73 -9.06
CA TYR A 36 -11.95 4.07 -8.79
C TYR A 36 -12.51 4.22 -7.37
N THR A 37 -12.51 3.15 -6.59
CA THR A 37 -13.05 3.13 -5.23
C THR A 37 -12.23 3.97 -4.25
N GLN A 38 -12.93 4.62 -3.31
CA GLN A 38 -12.28 5.31 -2.20
C GLN A 38 -11.73 4.28 -1.21
N GLY A 39 -10.44 4.39 -0.87
CA GLY A 39 -9.81 3.56 0.16
C GLY A 39 -10.03 4.11 1.57
N ILE A 40 -9.89 3.25 2.58
CA ILE A 40 -9.83 3.61 4.00
C ILE A 40 -8.49 3.15 4.58
N PRO A 41 -7.79 4.01 5.36
CA PRO A 41 -6.57 3.61 6.05
C PRO A 41 -6.81 2.47 7.06
N VAL A 42 -5.86 1.54 7.11
CA VAL A 42 -5.87 0.39 8.03
C VAL A 42 -4.43 0.02 8.38
N THR A 43 -4.20 -0.54 9.57
CA THR A 43 -2.94 -1.23 9.89
C THR A 43 -3.17 -2.73 9.81
N VAL A 44 -2.26 -3.44 9.16
CA VAL A 44 -2.27 -4.89 8.98
C VAL A 44 -1.19 -5.50 9.83
N SER A 45 -1.55 -6.36 10.76
CA SER A 45 -0.62 -7.14 11.59
C SER A 45 -0.20 -8.43 10.88
N GLY A 46 0.96 -8.98 11.26
CA GLY A 46 1.45 -10.25 10.72
C GLY A 46 2.28 -10.10 9.43
N PHE A 47 2.55 -8.88 8.99
CA PHE A 47 3.36 -8.61 7.81
C PHE A 47 4.35 -7.48 8.04
N GLU A 48 5.56 -7.66 7.53
CA GLU A 48 6.60 -6.64 7.40
C GLU A 48 6.59 -6.08 5.98
N ARG A 49 6.76 -4.75 5.84
CA ARG A 49 7.02 -4.12 4.55
C ARG A 49 8.50 -3.82 4.40
N ALA A 50 9.10 -4.24 3.28
CA ALA A 50 10.50 -4.01 2.97
C ALA A 50 10.74 -3.76 1.48
N TRP A 51 11.89 -3.18 1.11
CA TRP A 51 12.31 -2.97 -0.27
C TRP A 51 12.92 -4.26 -0.84
N VAL A 52 12.06 -5.24 -1.23
CA VAL A 52 12.49 -6.63 -1.52
C VAL A 52 11.82 -7.28 -2.74
N THR A 53 10.86 -6.64 -3.38
CA THR A 53 10.21 -7.23 -4.55
C THR A 53 10.88 -6.73 -5.83
N ARG A 54 11.75 -7.56 -6.37
CA ARG A 54 12.53 -7.23 -7.56
C ARG A 54 11.74 -7.48 -8.85
N SER A 55 11.63 -6.46 -9.69
CA SER A 55 11.12 -6.58 -11.04
C SER A 55 12.29 -6.63 -12.04
N LEU A 56 12.55 -7.82 -12.58
CA LEU A 56 13.63 -8.03 -13.55
C LEU A 56 13.37 -7.27 -14.85
N HIS A 57 12.12 -7.20 -15.29
CA HIS A 57 11.72 -6.52 -16.51
C HIS A 57 11.88 -5.00 -16.39
N GLU A 58 11.46 -4.43 -15.27
CA GLU A 58 11.47 -2.97 -15.04
C GLU A 58 12.80 -2.49 -14.42
N LYS A 59 13.71 -3.41 -14.10
CA LYS A 59 15.04 -3.16 -13.49
C LYS A 59 14.96 -2.26 -12.26
N GLN A 60 14.08 -2.60 -11.33
CA GLN A 60 13.88 -1.85 -10.09
C GLN A 60 13.33 -2.76 -8.99
N THR A 61 13.38 -2.26 -7.76
CA THR A 61 12.85 -2.96 -6.59
C THR A 61 11.68 -2.17 -5.98
N TYR A 62 10.63 -2.88 -5.67
CA TYR A 62 9.41 -2.38 -5.04
C TYR A 62 9.34 -2.79 -3.57
N VAL A 63 8.40 -2.23 -2.82
CA VAL A 63 8.05 -2.79 -1.52
C VAL A 63 7.36 -4.13 -1.68
N GLY A 64 7.72 -5.08 -0.81
CA GLY A 64 7.04 -6.34 -0.64
C GLY A 64 6.50 -6.47 0.78
N ALA A 65 5.38 -7.18 0.94
CA ALA A 65 4.94 -7.69 2.21
C ALA A 65 5.53 -9.07 2.42
N ILE A 66 6.05 -9.31 3.62
CA ILE A 66 6.66 -10.57 4.05
C ILE A 66 5.94 -11.00 5.32
N SER A 67 5.50 -12.25 5.41
CA SER A 67 4.90 -12.79 6.64
C SER A 67 5.84 -12.66 7.83
N ASN A 68 5.43 -11.89 8.85
CA ASN A 68 6.17 -11.69 10.09
C ASN A 68 5.21 -11.36 11.23
N ALA A 69 5.00 -12.34 12.14
CA ALA A 69 4.04 -12.25 13.23
C ALA A 69 4.29 -11.09 14.23
N HIS A 70 5.50 -10.52 14.23
CA HIS A 70 5.89 -9.42 15.14
C HIS A 70 5.86 -8.06 14.49
N SER A 71 5.47 -7.99 13.21
CA SER A 71 5.45 -6.76 12.42
C SER A 71 4.04 -6.34 12.05
N GLN A 72 3.94 -5.10 11.63
CA GLN A 72 2.72 -4.51 11.06
C GLN A 72 3.07 -3.48 10.01
N LEU A 73 2.16 -3.24 9.10
CA LEU A 73 2.29 -2.21 8.08
C LEU A 73 0.98 -1.43 7.91
N ASN A 74 1.09 -0.16 7.55
CA ASN A 74 -0.07 0.62 7.16
C ASN A 74 -0.45 0.34 5.70
N ALA A 75 -1.75 0.27 5.43
CA ALA A 75 -2.33 -0.02 4.14
C ALA A 75 -3.64 0.75 3.94
N GLN A 76 -4.27 0.53 2.80
CA GLN A 76 -5.64 0.96 2.55
C GLN A 76 -6.51 -0.21 2.15
N LEU A 77 -7.74 -0.21 2.65
CA LEU A 77 -8.81 -1.08 2.15
C LEU A 77 -9.24 -0.61 0.77
N ILE A 78 -9.03 -1.43 -0.25
CA ILE A 78 -9.36 -1.10 -1.63
C ILE A 78 -10.35 -2.14 -2.16
N PRO A 79 -11.67 -1.85 -2.10
CA PRO A 79 -12.69 -2.73 -2.69
C PRO A 79 -12.48 -2.79 -4.20
N THR A 80 -12.30 -3.99 -4.72
CA THR A 80 -12.06 -4.18 -6.14
C THR A 80 -12.33 -5.62 -6.58
N GLN A 81 -12.60 -5.78 -7.87
CA GLN A 81 -12.50 -7.08 -8.50
C GLN A 81 -11.02 -7.38 -8.77
N ILE A 82 -10.63 -8.63 -8.58
CA ILE A 82 -9.31 -9.11 -9.02
C ILE A 82 -9.39 -9.28 -10.54
N ASN A 83 -9.15 -8.20 -11.25
CA ASN A 83 -9.23 -8.14 -12.71
C ASN A 83 -7.84 -8.36 -13.36
N PRO A 84 -7.77 -8.62 -14.69
CA PRO A 84 -6.50 -8.86 -15.37
C PRO A 84 -5.48 -7.72 -15.24
N ALA A 85 -5.93 -6.46 -15.19
CA ALA A 85 -5.02 -5.32 -15.02
C ALA A 85 -4.36 -5.30 -13.63
N LEU A 86 -5.11 -5.66 -12.59
CA LEU A 86 -4.58 -5.81 -11.24
C LEU A 86 -3.62 -7.02 -11.16
N GLN A 87 -3.99 -8.16 -11.77
CA GLN A 87 -3.13 -9.34 -11.79
C GLN A 87 -1.81 -9.08 -12.51
N GLU A 88 -1.82 -8.39 -13.65
CA GLU A 88 -0.59 -8.01 -14.35
C GLU A 88 0.26 -7.03 -13.52
N ARG A 89 -0.38 -6.09 -12.83
CA ARG A 89 0.31 -5.16 -11.93
C ARG A 89 1.02 -5.87 -10.77
N GLU A 90 0.39 -6.90 -10.22
CA GLU A 90 0.84 -7.64 -9.03
C GLU A 90 1.46 -9.02 -9.39
N LYS A 91 2.02 -9.17 -10.59
CA LYS A 91 2.56 -10.45 -11.09
C LYS A 91 3.75 -11.00 -10.31
N ASP A 92 4.50 -10.11 -9.62
CA ASP A 92 5.66 -10.49 -8.77
C ASP A 92 5.23 -10.83 -7.33
N TYR A 93 3.92 -10.95 -7.09
CA TYR A 93 3.30 -11.20 -5.79
C TYR A 93 2.28 -12.35 -5.87
N GLN A 94 1.96 -12.91 -4.71
CA GLN A 94 0.80 -13.78 -4.51
C GLN A 94 -0.26 -13.10 -3.66
N PHE A 95 -1.54 -13.35 -3.97
CA PHE A 95 -2.65 -12.89 -3.14
C PHE A 95 -2.83 -13.84 -1.96
N VAL A 96 -2.61 -13.33 -0.75
CA VAL A 96 -2.78 -14.08 0.51
C VAL A 96 -3.99 -13.51 1.25
N ALA A 97 -4.87 -14.40 1.72
CA ALA A 97 -6.02 -13.99 2.52
C ALA A 97 -5.58 -13.56 3.92
N VAL A 98 -6.12 -12.42 4.39
CA VAL A 98 -5.84 -11.85 5.71
C VAL A 98 -7.09 -11.97 6.58
N ASN A 99 -6.91 -12.43 7.83
CA ASN A 99 -8.00 -12.51 8.78
C ASN A 99 -8.44 -11.09 9.19
N PRO A 100 -9.74 -10.77 9.22
CA PRO A 100 -10.22 -9.49 9.74
C PRO A 100 -9.72 -9.12 11.15
N GLN A 101 -9.37 -10.10 11.98
CA GLN A 101 -8.80 -9.89 13.31
C GLN A 101 -7.37 -9.31 13.28
N ASP A 102 -6.65 -9.45 12.17
CA ASP A 102 -5.32 -8.88 11.95
C ASP A 102 -5.37 -7.45 11.41
N LEU A 103 -6.59 -6.89 11.23
CA LEU A 103 -6.83 -5.55 10.72
C LEU A 103 -7.19 -4.58 11.85
N ASN A 104 -6.38 -3.54 12.04
CA ASN A 104 -6.67 -2.44 12.95
C ASN A 104 -7.18 -1.22 12.16
N PHE A 105 -8.45 -0.91 12.32
CA PHE A 105 -9.16 0.17 11.62
C PHE A 105 -9.05 1.54 12.30
N HIS A 106 -8.23 1.69 13.34
CA HIS A 106 -8.08 2.93 14.12
C HIS A 106 -9.40 3.50 14.65
N LEU A 107 -10.33 2.60 15.03
CA LEU A 107 -11.63 2.97 15.54
C LEU A 107 -11.54 3.58 16.94
N HIS A 108 -12.45 4.51 17.27
CA HIS A 108 -12.60 5.00 18.62
C HIS A 108 -13.15 3.92 19.56
N GLN A 109 -12.84 4.05 20.86
CA GLN A 109 -13.28 3.11 21.88
C GLN A 109 -14.83 3.07 21.90
N GLY A 110 -15.43 1.89 21.69
CA GLY A 110 -16.88 1.69 21.60
C GLY A 110 -17.44 1.52 20.17
N ASP A 111 -16.64 1.75 19.14
CA ASP A 111 -17.05 1.54 17.74
C ASP A 111 -16.94 0.09 17.28
N ALA A 112 -16.14 -0.72 17.98
CA ALA A 112 -16.07 -2.16 17.75
C ALA A 112 -17.34 -2.82 18.31
N THR A 113 -18.18 -3.32 17.44
CA THR A 113 -19.46 -3.97 17.79
C THR A 113 -19.53 -5.35 17.13
N PRO A 114 -20.27 -6.32 17.71
CA PRO A 114 -20.51 -7.62 17.05
C PRO A 114 -21.08 -7.48 15.63
N SER A 115 -21.85 -6.44 15.38
CA SER A 115 -22.39 -6.15 14.05
C SER A 115 -21.29 -5.69 13.05
N LEU A 116 -20.17 -5.15 13.51
CA LEU A 116 -19.04 -4.82 12.65
C LEU A 116 -18.27 -6.08 12.24
N GLU A 117 -18.03 -7.01 13.17
CA GLU A 117 -17.38 -8.29 12.89
C GLU A 117 -18.19 -9.11 11.87
N GLU A 118 -19.52 -9.17 12.04
CA GLU A 118 -20.41 -9.81 11.09
C GLU A 118 -20.33 -9.17 9.69
N ARG A 119 -20.23 -7.83 9.61
CA ARG A 119 -20.06 -7.12 8.34
C ARG A 119 -18.73 -7.42 7.68
N LEU A 120 -17.65 -7.41 8.46
CA LEU A 120 -16.31 -7.71 7.97
C LEU A 120 -16.22 -9.14 7.42
N SER A 121 -16.91 -10.10 8.03
CA SER A 121 -16.95 -11.51 7.56
C SER A 121 -17.61 -11.69 6.19
N ALA A 122 -18.37 -10.70 5.71
CA ALA A 122 -18.94 -10.70 4.36
C ALA A 122 -17.93 -10.37 3.25
N PHE A 123 -16.68 -10.01 3.62
CA PHE A 123 -15.62 -9.64 2.71
C PHE A 123 -14.43 -10.58 2.83
N THR A 124 -13.69 -10.73 1.74
CA THR A 124 -12.37 -11.38 1.74
C THR A 124 -11.30 -10.32 1.57
N PHE A 125 -10.37 -10.26 2.52
CA PHE A 125 -9.24 -9.33 2.51
C PHE A 125 -8.02 -10.02 1.93
N TRP A 126 -7.32 -9.33 1.02
CA TRP A 126 -6.16 -9.85 0.32
C TRP A 126 -4.97 -8.92 0.49
N ILE A 127 -3.82 -9.47 0.84
CA ILE A 127 -2.54 -8.78 0.73
C ILE A 127 -1.70 -9.40 -0.39
N CYS A 128 -0.97 -8.56 -1.11
CA CYS A 128 -0.01 -9.01 -2.12
C CYS A 128 1.32 -9.31 -1.41
N GLU A 129 1.56 -10.58 -1.05
CA GLU A 129 2.81 -11.04 -0.46
C GLU A 129 3.85 -11.25 -1.57
N THR A 130 5.10 -10.81 -1.36
CA THR A 130 6.15 -10.99 -2.36
C THR A 130 6.48 -12.47 -2.58
N LEU A 131 6.69 -12.86 -3.84
CA LEU A 131 7.06 -14.24 -4.18
C LEU A 131 8.54 -14.50 -3.84
N ASP A 132 9.43 -13.59 -4.22
CA ASP A 132 10.86 -13.70 -4.01
C ASP A 132 11.40 -12.47 -3.29
N CYS A 133 11.99 -12.67 -2.11
CA CYS A 133 12.55 -11.58 -1.30
C CYS A 133 13.99 -11.30 -1.72
N GLU A 134 14.17 -10.31 -2.59
CA GLU A 134 15.47 -9.83 -3.02
C GLU A 134 15.65 -8.34 -2.72
N PRO A 135 16.50 -7.95 -1.74
CA PRO A 135 16.74 -6.55 -1.43
C PRO A 135 17.22 -5.73 -2.65
N ALA A 136 16.94 -4.43 -2.61
CA ALA A 136 17.39 -3.52 -3.65
C ALA A 136 18.93 -3.55 -3.80
N SER A 137 19.41 -3.39 -5.04
CA SER A 137 20.81 -3.39 -5.40
C SER A 137 21.10 -2.29 -6.41
N GLU A 138 22.38 -2.04 -6.72
CA GLU A 138 22.78 -1.05 -7.73
C GLU A 138 22.19 -1.34 -9.12
N GLU A 139 22.02 -2.62 -9.45
CA GLU A 139 21.39 -3.02 -10.72
C GLU A 139 19.85 -2.92 -10.69
N TYR A 140 19.26 -3.09 -9.50
CA TYR A 140 17.81 -3.04 -9.26
C TYR A 140 17.50 -2.09 -8.10
N PRO A 141 17.74 -0.77 -8.26
CA PRO A 141 17.53 0.20 -7.18
C PRO A 141 16.04 0.46 -6.94
N VAL A 142 15.73 1.09 -5.81
CA VAL A 142 14.44 1.71 -5.60
C VAL A 142 14.40 3.07 -6.30
N HIS A 143 13.38 3.31 -7.13
CA HIS A 143 13.22 4.59 -7.81
C HIS A 143 12.43 5.59 -6.96
N GLN A 144 12.88 6.86 -6.92
CA GLN A 144 12.22 7.90 -6.16
C GLN A 144 10.76 8.11 -6.60
N THR A 145 10.47 8.02 -7.90
CA THR A 145 9.10 8.16 -8.40
C THR A 145 8.14 7.06 -7.92
N TYR A 146 8.67 5.88 -7.57
CA TYR A 146 7.89 4.85 -6.89
C TYR A 146 7.62 5.21 -5.42
N ILE A 147 8.66 5.64 -4.68
CA ILE A 147 8.51 6.13 -3.29
C ILE A 147 7.49 7.27 -3.24
N ASP A 148 7.64 8.24 -4.13
CA ASP A 148 6.75 9.40 -4.24
C ASP A 148 5.28 8.96 -4.45
N THR A 149 5.06 7.96 -5.31
CA THR A 149 3.72 7.42 -5.56
C THR A 149 3.11 6.81 -4.30
N CYS A 150 3.87 6.00 -3.54
CA CYS A 150 3.41 5.41 -2.29
C CYS A 150 3.09 6.48 -1.24
N MET A 151 4.03 7.40 -1.02
CA MET A 151 3.89 8.43 0.02
C MET A 151 2.83 9.47 -0.33
N ALA A 152 2.66 9.84 -1.60
CA ALA A 152 1.54 10.69 -2.01
C ALA A 152 0.19 10.04 -1.70
N GLY A 153 0.08 8.72 -1.88
CA GLY A 153 -1.10 7.95 -1.49
C GLY A 153 -1.36 8.01 0.02
N CYS A 154 -0.33 7.92 0.85
CA CYS A 154 -0.46 8.10 2.30
C CYS A 154 -0.95 9.51 2.65
N LEU A 155 -0.34 10.54 2.05
CA LEU A 155 -0.72 11.94 2.26
C LEU A 155 -2.16 12.24 1.82
N GLU A 156 -2.63 11.62 0.73
CA GLU A 156 -4.01 11.77 0.22
C GLU A 156 -5.07 11.25 1.21
N HIS A 157 -4.79 10.15 1.91
CA HIS A 157 -5.81 9.39 2.63
C HIS A 157 -5.71 9.48 4.16
N GLY A 158 -4.57 9.81 4.70
CA GLY A 158 -4.35 9.88 6.14
C GLY A 158 -3.35 10.97 6.55
N GLY A 159 -2.98 11.82 5.59
CA GLY A 159 -2.10 12.96 5.85
C GLY A 159 -0.68 12.56 6.26
N LYS A 160 -0.05 13.48 6.98
CA LYS A 160 1.35 13.34 7.39
C LYS A 160 1.61 12.10 8.24
N GLU A 161 0.69 11.76 9.13
CA GLU A 161 0.84 10.61 10.04
C GLU A 161 0.90 9.29 9.29
N GLU A 162 0.09 9.10 8.24
CA GLU A 162 0.15 7.90 7.41
C GLU A 162 1.45 7.82 6.61
N ALA A 163 1.96 8.95 6.13
CA ALA A 163 3.25 8.98 5.45
C ALA A 163 4.42 8.69 6.41
N GLU A 164 4.37 9.19 7.64
CA GLU A 164 5.35 8.86 8.70
C GLU A 164 5.30 7.37 9.07
N ARG A 165 4.09 6.79 9.19
CA ARG A 165 3.93 5.34 9.41
C ARG A 165 4.51 4.53 8.26
N PHE A 166 4.29 4.95 7.00
CA PHE A 166 4.88 4.29 5.84
C PHE A 166 6.40 4.21 5.96
N VAL A 167 7.05 5.31 6.31
CA VAL A 167 8.51 5.38 6.49
C VAL A 167 8.95 4.49 7.65
N ALA A 168 8.32 4.64 8.83
CA ALA A 168 8.70 3.93 10.05
C ALA A 168 8.46 2.41 9.98
N GLN A 169 7.48 1.97 9.19
CA GLN A 169 7.08 0.56 9.04
C GLN A 169 7.64 -0.09 7.76
N THR A 170 8.60 0.55 7.09
CA THR A 170 9.27 0.00 5.91
C THR A 170 10.74 -0.24 6.24
N SER A 171 11.22 -1.46 6.00
CA SER A 171 12.61 -1.85 6.24
C SER A 171 13.50 -1.63 5.00
N LEU A 172 14.82 -1.67 5.20
CA LEU A 172 15.84 -1.64 4.16
C LEU A 172 15.94 -0.30 3.41
N TRP A 173 15.75 0.82 4.11
CA TRP A 173 15.94 2.16 3.57
C TRP A 173 17.39 2.51 3.23
N ASP A 174 18.36 1.79 3.78
CA ASP A 174 19.81 1.91 3.55
C ASP A 174 20.28 1.26 2.24
N HIS A 175 19.38 0.59 1.51
CA HIS A 175 19.67 -0.04 0.22
C HIS A 175 19.65 0.97 -0.94
N PRO A 176 20.24 0.64 -2.11
CA PRO A 176 20.39 1.55 -3.23
C PRO A 176 19.08 2.18 -3.71
N ARG A 177 19.08 3.52 -3.79
CA ARG A 177 17.95 4.34 -4.27
C ARG A 177 18.45 5.31 -5.33
N VAL A 178 17.62 5.58 -6.34
CA VAL A 178 17.93 6.50 -7.43
C VAL A 178 16.85 7.57 -7.56
N ASN A 179 17.23 8.82 -7.57
CA ASN A 179 16.31 9.92 -7.86
C ASN A 179 16.10 10.06 -9.36
N ASP A 180 14.97 9.51 -9.82
CA ASP A 180 14.55 9.49 -11.22
C ASP A 180 13.47 10.53 -11.56
N ARG A 181 13.20 11.51 -10.68
CA ARG A 181 12.13 12.52 -10.88
C ARG A 181 12.29 13.31 -12.17
N ALA A 182 13.52 13.57 -12.63
CA ALA A 182 13.79 14.27 -13.89
C ALA A 182 13.47 13.42 -15.13
N ASN A 183 13.51 12.09 -14.99
CA ASN A 183 13.19 11.13 -16.04
C ASN A 183 12.58 9.87 -15.41
N PRO A 184 11.28 9.91 -15.06
CA PRO A 184 10.61 8.87 -14.30
C PRO A 184 10.74 7.48 -14.94
N LYS A 185 11.17 6.52 -14.13
CA LYS A 185 11.33 5.11 -14.54
C LYS A 185 10.20 4.22 -14.04
N TYR A 186 9.55 4.59 -12.93
CA TYR A 186 8.43 3.83 -12.45
C TYR A 186 7.23 3.96 -13.41
N PRO A 187 6.77 2.86 -14.05
CA PRO A 187 5.80 2.94 -15.16
C PRO A 187 4.40 3.38 -14.71
N ARG A 188 4.08 3.22 -13.43
CA ARG A 188 2.77 3.55 -12.84
C ARG A 188 2.84 4.74 -11.89
N ALA A 189 3.78 5.65 -12.14
CA ALA A 189 3.99 6.82 -11.30
C ALA A 189 2.73 7.71 -11.24
N ALA A 190 2.39 8.14 -10.02
CA ALA A 190 1.35 9.13 -9.81
C ALA A 190 1.81 10.51 -10.31
N LEU A 191 0.85 11.33 -10.71
CA LEU A 191 1.11 12.74 -11.01
C LEU A 191 1.20 13.52 -9.70
N ILE A 192 2.40 13.97 -9.35
CA ILE A 192 2.70 14.59 -8.07
C ILE A 192 3.08 16.05 -8.29
N LYS A 193 2.46 16.95 -7.53
CA LYS A 193 2.80 18.38 -7.53
C LYS A 193 4.08 18.62 -6.73
N SER A 194 4.79 19.70 -7.03
CA SER A 194 6.07 20.06 -6.39
C SER A 194 5.97 20.29 -4.88
N ASP A 195 4.83 20.79 -4.39
CA ASP A 195 4.60 20.95 -2.94
C ASP A 195 4.51 19.59 -2.22
N ILE A 196 3.90 18.58 -2.85
CA ILE A 196 3.83 17.24 -2.31
C ILE A 196 5.21 16.57 -2.32
N SER A 197 5.97 16.67 -3.43
CA SER A 197 7.33 16.11 -3.48
C SER A 197 8.27 16.74 -2.44
N ASN A 198 8.15 18.07 -2.21
CA ASN A 198 8.90 18.73 -1.15
C ASN A 198 8.53 18.26 0.26
N ASN A 199 7.24 17.92 0.49
CA ASN A 199 6.81 17.33 1.75
C ASN A 199 7.37 15.92 1.94
N ILE A 200 7.38 15.12 0.89
CA ILE A 200 7.96 13.76 0.88
C ILE A 200 9.46 13.84 1.21
N ASP A 201 10.20 14.76 0.58
CA ASP A 201 11.63 14.93 0.85
C ASP A 201 11.91 15.25 2.33
N LYS A 202 11.07 16.10 2.95
CA LYS A 202 11.20 16.43 4.39
C LYS A 202 10.92 15.21 5.29
N LEU A 203 9.97 14.38 4.92
CA LEU A 203 9.65 13.15 5.68
C LEU A 203 10.78 12.13 5.57
N LEU A 204 11.35 11.96 4.38
CA LEU A 204 12.46 11.03 4.14
C LEU A 204 13.79 11.50 4.75
N ALA A 205 14.01 12.81 4.93
CA ALA A 205 15.21 13.33 5.56
C ALA A 205 15.27 13.08 7.08
N ASN A 206 14.15 12.70 7.70
CA ASN A 206 14.03 12.41 9.13
C ASN A 206 13.97 10.89 9.42
N SER A 207 14.19 10.05 8.41
CA SER A 207 14.13 8.58 8.49
C SER A 207 15.51 7.93 8.59
#